data_0b2a794fcbec1120f49ee46557f6fe0e
#
_entry.id   0b2a794fcbec1120f49ee46557f6fe0e
#
_cell.length_a   1.000
_cell.length_b   1.000
_cell.length_c   1.000
_cell.angle_alpha   90.00
_cell.angle_beta   90.00
_cell.angle_gamma   90.00
#
_symmetry.space_group_name_H-M   'P 1'
#
loop_
_entity.id
_entity.type
_entity.pdbx_description
1 polymer ?
#
loop_
_entity_poly.entity_id
_entity_poly.type
_entity_poly.pdbx_seq_one_letter_code
_entity_poly.pdbx_strand_id
1 'polypeptide(L)'
;MQHSRKIRYIIAFLLLSISVLVLVAMNVCIGTVKISLEDIIASIGGRQINNSRILWDIRMPRTMAALILGGALALAGYLLQTFFHNPIAGPFVLGISSGAKMVGALVMVFLMGQAIRVSSVTLIAAAFLGAMISMGFVLLMSRKVNNMSMLVVSGVMIGYICSAVTELVVTFANDAEIVNLHNWSRGSFSGMTWDNVIVMAVVITVTFVIVFFMAKPLSAYQLGESYAQNMGVNIRLLRVALVILSSILSACIVAFAGPISFVGVAVPHLVKSLLGSAKPILMIPACFLGGSVFCLFCDLLARTMFAPTELSISTVTAVFGAPVVLWVMIRRSREKVA
;
A
#
# COMPACT_ATOMS: atom_id res chain seq x y z
N MET A 1 29.22 -6.51 -19.97
CA MET A 1 27.89 -6.81 -19.37
C MET A 1 27.67 -6.25 -17.94
N GLN A 2 28.61 -6.39 -16.99
CA GLN A 2 28.40 -5.86 -15.61
C GLN A 2 28.32 -4.33 -15.55
N HIS A 3 29.10 -3.60 -16.35
CA HIS A 3 29.11 -2.14 -16.39
C HIS A 3 27.76 -1.57 -16.90
N SER A 4 27.21 -2.13 -17.96
CA SER A 4 25.89 -1.76 -18.50
C SER A 4 24.75 -1.98 -17.51
N ARG A 5 24.80 -3.05 -16.70
CA ARG A 5 23.80 -3.29 -15.64
C ARG A 5 23.87 -2.28 -14.50
N LYS A 6 25.07 -1.88 -14.07
CA LYS A 6 25.26 -0.85 -13.02
C LYS A 6 24.69 0.50 -13.48
N ILE A 7 24.99 0.91 -14.71
CA ILE A 7 24.46 2.15 -15.30
C ILE A 7 22.93 2.12 -15.32
N ARG A 8 22.32 1.01 -15.72
CA ARG A 8 20.86 0.85 -15.71
C ARG A 8 20.26 1.02 -14.31
N TYR A 9 20.89 0.48 -13.27
CA TYR A 9 20.40 0.63 -11.90
C TYR A 9 20.47 2.10 -11.45
N ILE A 10 21.58 2.78 -11.71
CA ILE A 10 21.76 4.20 -11.37
C ILE A 10 20.70 5.04 -12.08
N ILE A 11 20.50 4.84 -13.39
CA ILE A 11 19.49 5.56 -14.17
C ILE A 11 18.08 5.30 -13.61
N ALA A 12 17.76 4.05 -13.29
CA ALA A 12 16.44 3.70 -12.73
C ALA A 12 16.18 4.38 -11.38
N PHE A 13 17.15 4.37 -10.47
CA PHE A 13 17.01 5.05 -9.18
C PHE A 13 16.95 6.58 -9.32
N LEU A 14 17.77 7.16 -10.19
CA LEU A 14 17.71 8.61 -10.50
C LEU A 14 16.34 8.99 -11.06
N LEU A 15 15.82 8.22 -12.03
CA LEU A 15 14.51 8.46 -12.61
C LEU A 15 13.41 8.39 -11.55
N LEU A 16 13.40 7.35 -10.72
CA LEU A 16 12.40 7.21 -9.65
C LEU A 16 12.50 8.35 -8.64
N SER A 17 13.71 8.72 -8.22
CA SER A 17 13.92 9.79 -7.23
C SER A 17 13.51 11.16 -7.79
N ILE A 18 13.88 11.46 -9.04
CA ILE A 18 13.47 12.70 -9.70
C ILE A 18 11.95 12.73 -9.88
N SER A 19 11.32 11.60 -10.28
CA SER A 19 9.88 11.51 -10.41
C SER A 19 9.16 11.76 -9.08
N VAL A 20 9.68 11.22 -7.96
CA VAL A 20 9.13 11.52 -6.62
C VAL A 20 9.20 13.01 -6.34
N LEU A 21 10.37 13.65 -6.53
CA LEU A 21 10.54 15.07 -6.25
C LEU A 21 9.61 15.95 -7.10
N VAL A 22 9.53 15.66 -8.40
CA VAL A 22 8.64 16.38 -9.33
C VAL A 22 7.18 16.22 -8.93
N LEU A 23 6.74 14.98 -8.64
CA LEU A 23 5.36 14.71 -8.25
C LEU A 23 5.02 15.31 -6.87
N VAL A 24 5.93 15.31 -5.92
CA VAL A 24 5.75 16.00 -4.64
C VAL A 24 5.54 17.51 -4.90
N ALA A 25 6.41 18.14 -5.68
CA ALA A 25 6.26 19.55 -6.03
C ALA A 25 4.91 19.82 -6.74
N MET A 26 4.53 18.97 -7.72
CA MET A 26 3.25 19.09 -8.40
C MET A 26 2.05 18.93 -7.45
N ASN A 27 2.09 17.94 -6.55
CA ASN A 27 1.03 17.72 -5.57
C ASN A 27 0.87 18.87 -4.59
N VAL A 28 1.94 19.56 -4.26
CA VAL A 28 1.92 20.73 -3.38
C VAL A 28 1.45 21.98 -4.13
N CYS A 29 1.90 22.20 -5.37
CA CYS A 29 1.55 23.39 -6.17
C CYS A 29 0.13 23.32 -6.75
N ILE A 30 -0.27 22.15 -7.29
CA ILE A 30 -1.49 21.98 -8.06
C ILE A 30 -2.65 21.57 -7.15
N GLY A 31 -3.77 22.24 -7.27
CA GLY A 31 -5.03 21.97 -6.54
C GLY A 31 -6.05 23.04 -6.87
N THR A 32 -7.20 23.04 -6.17
CA THR A 32 -8.28 24.04 -6.36
C THR A 32 -7.80 25.47 -6.17
N VAL A 33 -6.86 25.70 -5.25
CA VAL A 33 -6.14 26.96 -5.07
C VAL A 33 -4.73 26.78 -5.64
N LYS A 34 -4.31 27.61 -6.57
CA LYS A 34 -2.93 27.58 -7.10
C LYS A 34 -1.98 28.21 -6.08
N ILE A 35 -0.90 27.51 -5.73
CA ILE A 35 0.19 28.02 -4.89
C ILE A 35 1.43 28.04 -5.78
N SER A 36 2.10 29.18 -5.87
CA SER A 36 3.31 29.30 -6.68
C SER A 36 4.51 28.61 -6.01
N LEU A 37 5.50 28.22 -6.80
CA LEU A 37 6.76 27.70 -6.26
C LEU A 37 7.49 28.74 -5.39
N GLU A 38 7.35 30.02 -5.75
CA GLU A 38 7.91 31.14 -4.98
C GLU A 38 7.29 31.23 -3.59
N ASP A 39 5.95 31.04 -3.49
CA ASP A 39 5.24 31.02 -2.20
C ASP A 39 5.69 29.85 -1.33
N ILE A 40 5.92 28.67 -1.94
CA ILE A 40 6.40 27.49 -1.21
C ILE A 40 7.79 27.74 -0.65
N ILE A 41 8.72 28.27 -1.47
CA ILE A 41 10.09 28.60 -1.04
C ILE A 41 10.06 29.68 0.04
N ALA A 42 9.23 30.71 -0.14
CA ALA A 42 9.06 31.78 0.84
C ALA A 42 8.51 31.26 2.18
N SER A 43 7.56 30.31 2.13
CA SER A 43 6.97 29.67 3.32
C SER A 43 7.99 28.81 4.06
N ILE A 44 8.83 28.05 3.35
CA ILE A 44 9.94 27.28 3.95
C ILE A 44 10.97 28.24 4.58
N GLY A 45 11.18 29.42 3.99
CA GLY A 45 12.04 30.49 4.53
C GLY A 45 11.43 31.27 5.70
N GLY A 46 10.26 30.85 6.23
CA GLY A 46 9.60 31.48 7.38
C GLY A 46 8.77 32.73 7.06
N ARG A 47 8.55 33.07 5.78
CA ARG A 47 7.66 34.17 5.39
C ARG A 47 6.20 33.70 5.47
N GLN A 48 5.34 34.55 6.06
CA GLN A 48 3.90 34.30 6.07
C GLN A 48 3.33 34.52 4.66
N ILE A 49 2.68 33.45 4.12
CA ILE A 49 1.90 33.52 2.89
C ILE A 49 0.42 33.37 3.21
N ASN A 50 -0.45 34.01 2.40
CA ASN A 50 -1.90 34.02 2.62
C ASN A 50 -2.50 32.58 2.69
N ASN A 51 -1.87 31.59 2.04
CA ASN A 51 -2.35 30.21 1.93
C ASN A 51 -1.50 29.21 2.76
N SER A 52 -0.77 29.67 3.78
CA SER A 52 0.12 28.84 4.60
C SER A 52 -0.59 27.63 5.22
N ARG A 53 -1.81 27.80 5.74
CA ARG A 53 -2.61 26.71 6.30
C ARG A 53 -2.98 25.65 5.27
N ILE A 54 -3.35 26.06 4.06
CA ILE A 54 -3.66 25.09 2.98
C ILE A 54 -2.43 24.26 2.63
N LEU A 55 -1.27 24.92 2.60
CA LEU A 55 0.00 24.26 2.30
C LEU A 55 0.39 23.27 3.40
N TRP A 56 0.48 23.72 4.65
CA TRP A 56 1.05 22.96 5.75
C TRP A 56 0.08 21.99 6.42
N ASP A 57 -1.21 22.35 6.52
CA ASP A 57 -2.19 21.55 7.28
C ASP A 57 -3.00 20.62 6.39
N ILE A 58 -3.04 20.88 5.06
CA ILE A 58 -3.84 20.06 4.14
C ILE A 58 -2.97 19.36 3.10
N ARG A 59 -2.16 20.12 2.32
CA ARG A 59 -1.46 19.53 1.16
C ARG A 59 -0.24 18.72 1.55
N MET A 60 0.58 19.23 2.47
CA MET A 60 1.79 18.53 2.89
C MET A 60 1.50 17.21 3.57
N PRO A 61 0.60 17.11 4.57
CA PRO A 61 0.25 15.82 5.17
C PRO A 61 -0.31 14.82 4.15
N ARG A 62 -1.19 15.26 3.25
CA ARG A 62 -1.75 14.43 2.17
C ARG A 62 -0.66 13.90 1.24
N THR A 63 0.24 14.78 0.78
CA THR A 63 1.33 14.40 -0.13
C THR A 63 2.31 13.43 0.54
N MET A 64 2.65 13.67 1.81
CA MET A 64 3.49 12.75 2.60
C MET A 64 2.81 11.41 2.82
N ALA A 65 1.51 11.40 3.10
CA ALA A 65 0.74 10.16 3.22
C ALA A 65 0.75 9.37 1.89
N ALA A 66 0.49 9.99 0.75
CA ALA A 66 0.52 9.35 -0.57
C ALA A 66 1.91 8.76 -0.88
N LEU A 67 2.98 9.48 -0.55
CA LEU A 67 4.37 9.03 -0.71
C LEU A 67 4.66 7.78 0.14
N ILE A 68 4.41 7.89 1.45
CA ILE A 68 4.78 6.86 2.42
C ILE A 68 3.91 5.61 2.25
N LEU A 69 2.59 5.76 2.16
CA LEU A 69 1.65 4.65 2.02
C LEU A 69 1.75 3.98 0.65
N GLY A 70 2.00 4.76 -0.42
CA GLY A 70 2.23 4.22 -1.76
C GLY A 70 3.47 3.33 -1.82
N GLY A 71 4.58 3.79 -1.25
CA GLY A 71 5.80 3.00 -1.12
C GLY A 71 5.61 1.73 -0.30
N ALA A 72 4.92 1.84 0.83
CA ALA A 72 4.60 0.72 1.70
C ALA A 72 3.73 -0.33 1.01
N LEU A 73 2.73 0.09 0.21
CA LEU A 73 1.84 -0.81 -0.50
C LEU A 73 2.55 -1.63 -1.58
N ALA A 74 3.44 -0.97 -2.35
CA ALA A 74 4.24 -1.66 -3.34
C ALA A 74 5.25 -2.63 -2.69
N LEU A 75 5.83 -2.25 -1.56
CA LEU A 75 6.72 -3.12 -0.80
C LEU A 75 5.97 -4.33 -0.23
N ALA A 76 4.80 -4.13 0.39
CA ALA A 76 3.95 -5.22 0.87
C ALA A 76 3.59 -6.20 -0.26
N GLY A 77 3.23 -5.67 -1.43
CA GLY A 77 2.99 -6.48 -2.62
C GLY A 77 4.20 -7.28 -3.06
N TYR A 78 5.38 -6.68 -3.10
CA TYR A 78 6.63 -7.37 -3.43
C TYR A 78 6.93 -8.52 -2.46
N LEU A 79 6.75 -8.33 -1.15
CA LEU A 79 6.94 -9.37 -0.14
C LEU A 79 5.97 -10.54 -0.35
N LEU A 80 4.69 -10.25 -0.61
CA LEU A 80 3.68 -11.28 -0.84
C LEU A 80 3.89 -12.02 -2.16
N GLN A 81 4.28 -11.32 -3.24
CA GLN A 81 4.65 -11.96 -4.50
C GLN A 81 5.85 -12.91 -4.34
N THR A 82 6.83 -12.51 -3.53
CA THR A 82 7.98 -13.34 -3.21
C THR A 82 7.57 -14.55 -2.35
N PHE A 83 6.74 -14.34 -1.33
CA PHE A 83 6.25 -15.39 -0.45
C PHE A 83 5.43 -16.44 -1.20
N PHE A 84 4.47 -16.03 -2.02
CA PHE A 84 3.59 -16.93 -2.77
C PHE A 84 4.23 -17.46 -4.07
N HIS A 85 5.41 -16.98 -4.46
CA HIS A 85 5.99 -17.24 -5.79
C HIS A 85 4.99 -16.92 -6.93
N ASN A 86 4.07 -16.00 -6.67
CA ASN A 86 2.97 -15.65 -7.56
C ASN A 86 2.95 -14.14 -7.83
N PRO A 87 3.05 -13.69 -9.10
CA PRO A 87 3.11 -12.29 -9.47
C PRO A 87 1.82 -11.50 -9.20
N ILE A 88 0.69 -12.16 -9.09
CA ILE A 88 -0.61 -11.54 -8.81
C ILE A 88 -0.98 -11.54 -7.31
N ALA A 89 -0.12 -12.08 -6.46
CA ALA A 89 -0.34 -12.00 -5.03
C ALA A 89 -0.22 -10.54 -4.56
N GLY A 90 -1.20 -10.12 -3.81
CA GLY A 90 -1.27 -8.77 -3.23
C GLY A 90 -1.98 -8.76 -1.89
N PRO A 91 -1.86 -7.68 -1.11
CA PRO A 91 -2.43 -7.59 0.23
C PRO A 91 -3.94 -7.82 0.29
N PHE A 92 -4.65 -7.43 -0.76
CA PHE A 92 -6.11 -7.54 -0.83
C PHE A 92 -6.59 -8.99 -0.98
N VAL A 93 -5.81 -9.84 -1.64
CA VAL A 93 -6.15 -11.25 -1.86
C VAL A 93 -6.18 -12.04 -0.56
N LEU A 94 -5.50 -11.57 0.48
CA LEU A 94 -5.42 -12.24 1.79
C LEU A 94 -6.53 -11.82 2.77
N GLY A 95 -7.56 -11.11 2.33
CA GLY A 95 -8.67 -10.69 3.18
C GLY A 95 -8.34 -9.58 4.19
N ILE A 96 -7.13 -8.98 4.13
CA ILE A 96 -6.69 -7.94 5.07
C ILE A 96 -7.64 -6.75 5.05
N SER A 97 -8.00 -6.27 3.86
CA SER A 97 -8.93 -5.14 3.70
C SER A 97 -10.35 -5.47 4.17
N SER A 98 -10.82 -6.70 3.90
CA SER A 98 -12.15 -7.14 4.36
C SER A 98 -12.20 -7.23 5.87
N GLY A 99 -11.13 -7.72 6.53
CA GLY A 99 -11.04 -7.74 7.99
C GLY A 99 -10.99 -6.35 8.60
N ALA A 100 -10.22 -5.44 8.01
CA ALA A 100 -10.20 -4.03 8.44
C ALA A 100 -11.59 -3.39 8.32
N LYS A 101 -12.29 -3.63 7.20
CA LYS A 101 -13.64 -3.12 6.96
C LYS A 101 -14.64 -3.73 7.95
N MET A 102 -14.55 -5.01 8.25
CA MET A 102 -15.41 -5.70 9.20
C MET A 102 -15.32 -5.08 10.60
N VAL A 103 -14.12 -4.94 11.15
CA VAL A 103 -13.95 -4.37 12.50
C VAL A 103 -14.26 -2.88 12.50
N GLY A 104 -13.92 -2.14 11.44
CA GLY A 104 -14.33 -0.74 11.26
C GLY A 104 -15.84 -0.56 11.26
N ALA A 105 -16.59 -1.41 10.53
CA ALA A 105 -18.05 -1.41 10.50
C ALA A 105 -18.66 -1.73 11.87
N LEU A 106 -18.13 -2.75 12.56
CA LEU A 106 -18.56 -3.09 13.92
C LEU A 106 -18.39 -1.90 14.85
N VAL A 107 -17.24 -1.25 14.84
CA VAL A 107 -16.98 -0.08 15.71
C VAL A 107 -17.87 1.09 15.33
N MET A 108 -18.07 1.37 14.04
CA MET A 108 -18.97 2.44 13.60
C MET A 108 -20.40 2.21 14.10
N VAL A 109 -20.98 1.04 13.82
CA VAL A 109 -22.38 0.76 14.14
C VAL A 109 -22.60 0.65 15.65
N PHE A 110 -21.75 -0.07 16.38
CA PHE A 110 -21.95 -0.24 17.83
C PHE A 110 -21.65 1.02 18.64
N LEU A 111 -20.66 1.82 18.29
CA LEU A 111 -20.33 3.04 19.07
C LEU A 111 -21.20 4.24 18.66
N MET A 112 -21.49 4.42 17.36
CA MET A 112 -22.37 5.50 16.91
C MET A 112 -23.83 5.26 17.34
N GLY A 113 -24.28 4.00 17.37
CA GLY A 113 -25.59 3.62 17.88
C GLY A 113 -25.80 3.99 19.38
N GLN A 114 -24.71 4.18 20.13
CA GLN A 114 -24.72 4.70 21.50
C GLN A 114 -24.53 6.23 21.59
N ALA A 115 -24.67 6.98 20.49
CA ALA A 115 -24.40 8.42 20.38
C ALA A 115 -22.96 8.84 20.73
N ILE A 116 -22.01 7.90 20.69
CA ILE A 116 -20.58 8.17 20.90
C ILE A 116 -19.96 8.58 19.57
N ARG A 117 -19.35 9.77 19.52
CA ARG A 117 -18.57 10.21 18.35
C ARG A 117 -17.34 9.33 18.18
N VAL A 118 -17.29 8.55 17.10
CA VAL A 118 -16.13 7.73 16.76
C VAL A 118 -15.01 8.65 16.26
N SER A 119 -13.89 8.68 16.97
CA SER A 119 -12.73 9.46 16.53
C SER A 119 -12.00 8.75 15.37
N SER A 120 -11.29 9.52 14.54
CA SER A 120 -10.45 8.96 13.49
C SER A 120 -9.42 7.95 14.02
N VAL A 121 -8.87 8.20 15.21
CA VAL A 121 -7.91 7.31 15.88
C VAL A 121 -8.55 5.97 16.21
N THR A 122 -9.80 5.98 16.73
CA THR A 122 -10.54 4.74 17.04
C THR A 122 -10.78 3.90 15.78
N LEU A 123 -11.16 4.54 14.66
CA LEU A 123 -11.35 3.87 13.38
C LEU A 123 -10.05 3.28 12.83
N ILE A 124 -8.96 4.03 12.90
CA ILE A 124 -7.62 3.57 12.49
C ILE A 124 -7.23 2.33 13.32
N ALA A 125 -7.36 2.39 14.64
CA ALA A 125 -7.06 1.27 15.52
C ALA A 125 -7.94 0.05 15.21
N ALA A 126 -9.24 0.25 15.01
CA ALA A 126 -10.19 -0.79 14.67
C ALA A 126 -9.84 -1.47 13.34
N ALA A 127 -9.58 -0.67 12.29
CA ALA A 127 -9.18 -1.18 10.98
C ALA A 127 -7.85 -1.95 11.04
N PHE A 128 -6.88 -1.44 11.81
CA PHE A 128 -5.61 -2.12 12.01
C PHE A 128 -5.81 -3.48 12.71
N LEU A 129 -6.58 -3.53 13.79
CA LEU A 129 -6.91 -4.78 14.48
C LEU A 129 -7.63 -5.77 13.57
N GLY A 130 -8.61 -5.32 12.81
CA GLY A 130 -9.32 -6.17 11.84
C GLY A 130 -8.42 -6.77 10.76
N ALA A 131 -7.50 -5.97 10.24
CA ALA A 131 -6.48 -6.42 9.30
C ALA A 131 -5.56 -7.48 9.93
N MET A 132 -5.13 -7.27 11.17
CA MET A 132 -4.27 -8.21 11.91
C MET A 132 -4.99 -9.51 12.28
N ILE A 133 -6.28 -9.46 12.61
CA ILE A 133 -7.11 -10.65 12.84
C ILE A 133 -7.19 -11.52 11.58
N SER A 134 -7.54 -10.93 10.43
CA SER A 134 -7.59 -11.65 9.15
C SER A 134 -6.25 -12.29 8.82
N MET A 135 -5.15 -11.57 9.05
CA MET A 135 -3.83 -12.10 8.81
C MET A 135 -3.42 -13.19 9.81
N GLY A 136 -3.83 -13.08 11.06
CA GLY A 136 -3.66 -14.14 12.05
C GLY A 136 -4.25 -15.47 11.57
N PHE A 137 -5.43 -15.43 10.96
CA PHE A 137 -6.06 -16.58 10.31
C PHE A 137 -5.24 -17.14 9.16
N VAL A 138 -4.73 -16.31 8.28
CA VAL A 138 -3.86 -16.74 7.17
C VAL A 138 -2.59 -17.40 7.71
N LEU A 139 -1.99 -16.84 8.77
CA LEU A 139 -0.83 -17.44 9.44
C LEU A 139 -1.15 -18.79 10.07
N LEU A 140 -2.30 -18.95 10.72
CA LEU A 140 -2.74 -20.24 11.27
C LEU A 140 -2.93 -21.27 10.16
N MET A 141 -3.52 -20.87 9.03
CA MET A 141 -3.68 -21.75 7.86
C MET A 141 -2.32 -22.08 7.23
N SER A 142 -1.37 -21.16 7.19
CA SER A 142 -0.04 -21.42 6.62
C SER A 142 0.76 -22.49 7.39
N ARG A 143 0.40 -22.77 8.63
CA ARG A 143 0.99 -23.88 9.41
C ARG A 143 0.40 -25.26 9.08
N LYS A 144 -0.84 -25.27 8.56
CA LYS A 144 -1.59 -26.52 8.28
C LYS A 144 -1.57 -26.87 6.79
N VAL A 145 -1.37 -25.89 5.93
CA VAL A 145 -1.47 -26.02 4.46
C VAL A 145 -0.08 -25.85 3.85
N ASN A 146 0.43 -26.91 3.22
CA ASN A 146 1.73 -26.88 2.55
C ASN A 146 1.67 -26.32 1.12
N ASN A 147 0.48 -26.19 0.55
CA ASN A 147 0.29 -25.72 -0.82
C ASN A 147 -0.02 -24.22 -0.84
N MET A 148 0.83 -23.43 -1.54
CA MET A 148 0.70 -21.98 -1.63
C MET A 148 -0.62 -21.54 -2.30
N SER A 149 -1.13 -22.30 -3.28
CA SER A 149 -2.41 -21.98 -3.92
C SER A 149 -3.58 -22.15 -2.93
N MET A 150 -3.58 -23.18 -2.09
CA MET A 150 -4.59 -23.34 -1.04
C MET A 150 -4.53 -22.24 0.01
N LEU A 151 -3.35 -21.71 0.30
CA LEU A 151 -3.20 -20.60 1.24
C LEU A 151 -3.82 -19.31 0.68
N VAL A 152 -3.66 -19.04 -0.63
CA VAL A 152 -4.35 -17.92 -1.30
C VAL A 152 -5.86 -18.10 -1.23
N VAL A 153 -6.37 -19.30 -1.54
CA VAL A 153 -7.81 -19.61 -1.43
C VAL A 153 -8.31 -19.39 -0.01
N SER A 154 -7.56 -19.81 1.01
CA SER A 154 -7.91 -19.58 2.42
C SER A 154 -8.04 -18.08 2.73
N GLY A 155 -7.12 -17.25 2.23
CA GLY A 155 -7.18 -15.79 2.39
C GLY A 155 -8.44 -15.18 1.73
N VAL A 156 -8.78 -15.64 0.53
CA VAL A 156 -10.01 -15.22 -0.17
C VAL A 156 -11.25 -15.62 0.63
N MET A 157 -11.30 -16.87 1.15
CA MET A 157 -12.44 -17.35 1.95
C MET A 157 -12.60 -16.54 3.25
N ILE A 158 -11.51 -16.19 3.93
CA ILE A 158 -11.54 -15.30 5.09
C ILE A 158 -12.07 -13.93 4.69
N GLY A 159 -11.66 -13.40 3.54
CA GLY A 159 -12.18 -12.15 2.99
C GLY A 159 -13.71 -12.20 2.79
N TYR A 160 -14.25 -13.30 2.26
CA TYR A 160 -15.71 -13.49 2.11
C TYR A 160 -16.42 -13.57 3.46
N ILE A 161 -15.88 -14.28 4.44
CA ILE A 161 -16.44 -14.36 5.80
C ILE A 161 -16.51 -12.95 6.41
N CYS A 162 -15.40 -12.19 6.35
CA CYS A 162 -15.37 -10.82 6.86
C CYS A 162 -16.39 -9.92 6.13
N SER A 163 -16.53 -10.06 4.82
CA SER A 163 -17.52 -9.30 4.03
C SER A 163 -18.95 -9.66 4.42
N ALA A 164 -19.26 -10.94 4.61
CA ALA A 164 -20.58 -11.39 5.06
C ALA A 164 -20.93 -10.83 6.45
N VAL A 165 -19.97 -10.84 7.39
CA VAL A 165 -20.17 -10.20 8.71
C VAL A 165 -20.37 -8.69 8.56
N THR A 166 -19.62 -8.02 7.67
CA THR A 166 -19.81 -6.60 7.40
C THR A 166 -21.20 -6.31 6.87
N GLU A 167 -21.70 -7.08 5.92
CA GLU A 167 -23.06 -6.93 5.35
C GLU A 167 -24.12 -7.16 6.41
N LEU A 168 -23.96 -8.18 7.27
CA LEU A 168 -24.85 -8.40 8.41
C LEU A 168 -24.90 -7.17 9.33
N VAL A 169 -23.75 -6.59 9.68
CA VAL A 169 -23.66 -5.40 10.54
C VAL A 169 -24.34 -4.19 9.87
N VAL A 170 -24.10 -4.00 8.56
CA VAL A 170 -24.67 -2.91 7.77
C VAL A 170 -26.20 -3.01 7.70
N THR A 171 -26.79 -4.21 7.77
CA THR A 171 -28.24 -4.39 7.80
C THR A 171 -28.91 -3.72 9.00
N PHE A 172 -28.19 -3.55 10.11
CA PHE A 172 -28.67 -2.89 11.34
C PHE A 172 -28.15 -1.46 11.48
N ALA A 173 -27.42 -0.95 10.49
CA ALA A 173 -26.82 0.39 10.52
C ALA A 173 -27.80 1.46 10.02
N ASN A 174 -27.62 2.69 10.50
CA ASN A 174 -28.33 3.86 9.98
C ASN A 174 -27.71 4.35 8.67
N ASP A 175 -28.49 5.06 7.86
CA ASP A 175 -28.04 5.57 6.55
C ASP A 175 -26.74 6.38 6.64
N ALA A 176 -26.58 7.21 7.67
CA ALA A 176 -25.36 7.98 7.89
C ALA A 176 -24.12 7.11 8.13
N GLU A 177 -24.26 6.01 8.86
CA GLU A 177 -23.20 5.05 9.13
C GLU A 177 -22.80 4.29 7.86
N ILE A 178 -23.80 3.90 7.05
CA ILE A 178 -23.59 3.25 5.76
C ILE A 178 -22.81 4.16 4.82
N VAL A 179 -23.20 5.43 4.71
CA VAL A 179 -22.51 6.43 3.88
C VAL A 179 -21.08 6.64 4.34
N ASN A 180 -20.84 6.76 5.66
CA ASN A 180 -19.51 6.94 6.23
C ASN A 180 -18.61 5.72 5.96
N LEU A 181 -19.12 4.51 6.18
CA LEU A 181 -18.41 3.26 5.90
C LEU A 181 -18.09 3.13 4.40
N HIS A 182 -19.05 3.48 3.54
CA HIS A 182 -18.86 3.46 2.10
C HIS A 182 -17.76 4.43 1.66
N ASN A 183 -17.82 5.68 2.14
CA ASN A 183 -16.81 6.70 1.82
C ASN A 183 -15.42 6.30 2.29
N TRP A 184 -15.29 5.79 3.52
CA TRP A 184 -14.02 5.28 4.03
C TRP A 184 -13.49 4.10 3.20
N SER A 185 -14.37 3.16 2.80
CA SER A 185 -13.97 1.97 2.03
C SER A 185 -13.56 2.26 0.58
N ARG A 186 -13.79 3.47 0.07
CA ARG A 186 -13.31 3.91 -1.27
C ARG A 186 -11.83 4.25 -1.30
N GLY A 187 -11.22 4.47 -0.13
CA GLY A 187 -9.85 4.90 0.00
C GLY A 187 -9.65 6.37 -0.36
N SER A 188 -8.91 7.09 0.47
CA SER A 188 -8.59 8.50 0.25
C SER A 188 -7.37 8.92 1.06
N PHE A 189 -6.56 9.82 0.51
CA PHE A 189 -5.53 10.54 1.27
C PHE A 189 -6.03 11.88 1.83
N SER A 190 -7.32 12.20 1.62
CA SER A 190 -7.92 13.42 2.17
C SER A 190 -8.09 13.33 3.69
N GLY A 191 -7.99 14.46 4.38
CA GLY A 191 -8.14 14.51 5.84
C GLY A 191 -6.95 14.00 6.64
N MET A 192 -5.80 13.75 6.01
CA MET A 192 -4.57 13.38 6.72
C MET A 192 -4.04 14.56 7.54
N THR A 193 -3.63 14.26 8.78
CA THR A 193 -2.98 15.20 9.71
C THR A 193 -1.51 14.85 9.89
N TRP A 194 -0.71 15.76 10.43
CA TRP A 194 0.69 15.50 10.75
C TRP A 194 0.87 14.37 11.78
N ASP A 195 -0.04 14.25 12.75
CA ASP A 195 -0.01 13.15 13.72
C ASP A 195 -0.15 11.80 13.01
N ASN A 196 -1.07 11.71 12.04
CA ASN A 196 -1.22 10.51 11.22
C ASN A 196 0.05 10.22 10.41
N VAL A 197 0.65 11.25 9.80
CA VAL A 197 1.89 11.12 9.02
C VAL A 197 3.05 10.63 9.89
N ILE A 198 3.20 11.16 11.09
CA ILE A 198 4.27 10.73 12.02
C ILE A 198 4.11 9.25 12.40
N VAL A 199 2.89 8.85 12.80
CA VAL A 199 2.63 7.45 13.19
C VAL A 199 2.90 6.49 12.03
N MET A 200 2.35 6.78 10.83
CA MET A 200 2.60 5.91 9.66
C MET A 200 4.06 5.91 9.24
N ALA A 201 4.75 7.05 9.31
CA ALA A 201 6.16 7.15 8.98
C ALA A 201 7.03 6.29 9.90
N VAL A 202 6.76 6.31 11.20
CA VAL A 202 7.50 5.48 12.18
C VAL A 202 7.27 3.99 11.89
N VAL A 203 6.00 3.56 11.79
CA VAL A 203 5.66 2.14 11.54
C VAL A 203 6.27 1.64 10.24
N ILE A 204 6.13 2.43 9.16
CA ILE A 204 6.60 2.03 7.83
C ILE A 204 8.13 2.05 7.76
N THR A 205 8.80 3.05 8.35
CA THR A 205 10.27 3.12 8.35
C THR A 205 10.88 1.96 9.13
N VAL A 206 10.36 1.64 10.32
CA VAL A 206 10.82 0.48 11.10
C VAL A 206 10.63 -0.81 10.29
N THR A 207 9.46 -1.00 9.69
CA THR A 207 9.17 -2.18 8.89
C THR A 207 10.06 -2.24 7.65
N PHE A 208 10.28 -1.12 6.96
CA PHE A 208 11.17 -1.03 5.80
C PHE A 208 12.60 -1.43 6.15
N VAL A 209 13.14 -0.93 7.26
CA VAL A 209 14.50 -1.26 7.73
C VAL A 209 14.62 -2.76 7.98
N ILE A 210 13.65 -3.37 8.67
CA ILE A 210 13.65 -4.82 8.92
C ILE A 210 13.64 -5.59 7.59
N VAL A 211 12.75 -5.22 6.65
CA VAL A 211 12.66 -5.84 5.32
C VAL A 211 13.96 -5.68 4.54
N PHE A 212 14.62 -4.53 4.63
CA PHE A 212 15.87 -4.28 3.94
C PHE A 212 17.00 -5.22 4.44
N PHE A 213 17.09 -5.46 5.73
CA PHE A 213 18.03 -6.43 6.29
C PHE A 213 17.72 -7.88 5.91
N MET A 214 16.46 -8.17 5.55
CA MET A 214 16.05 -9.48 5.03
C MET A 214 16.40 -9.69 3.54
N ALA A 215 17.02 -8.75 2.86
CA ALA A 215 17.34 -8.86 1.43
C ALA A 215 18.20 -10.10 1.09
N LYS A 216 19.13 -10.49 1.96
CA LYS A 216 19.96 -11.71 1.76
C LYS A 216 19.16 -13.00 1.87
N PRO A 217 18.44 -13.30 2.97
CA PRO A 217 17.59 -14.48 3.06
C PRO A 217 16.49 -14.52 1.98
N LEU A 218 15.93 -13.35 1.58
CA LEU A 218 15.00 -13.26 0.46
C LEU A 218 15.62 -13.66 -0.88
N SER A 219 16.89 -13.30 -1.12
CA SER A 219 17.60 -13.71 -2.33
C SER A 219 17.78 -15.24 -2.39
N ALA A 220 18.12 -15.86 -1.29
CA ALA A 220 18.22 -17.33 -1.21
C ALA A 220 16.85 -17.98 -1.42
N TYR A 221 15.78 -17.44 -0.81
CA TYR A 221 14.42 -17.97 -0.93
C TYR A 221 13.88 -17.93 -2.36
N GLN A 222 14.21 -16.88 -3.13
CA GLN A 222 13.82 -16.77 -4.55
C GLN A 222 14.46 -17.84 -5.45
N LEU A 223 15.57 -18.44 -5.05
CA LEU A 223 16.24 -19.54 -5.76
C LEU A 223 15.63 -20.91 -5.44
N GLY A 224 14.74 -20.97 -4.46
CA GLY A 224 14.06 -22.17 -4.01
C GLY A 224 14.27 -22.46 -2.53
N GLU A 225 13.26 -23.07 -1.90
CA GLU A 225 13.29 -23.34 -0.46
C GLU A 225 14.40 -24.29 -0.02
N SER A 226 14.61 -25.36 -0.77
CA SER A 226 15.69 -26.34 -0.48
C SER A 226 17.07 -25.68 -0.59
N TYR A 227 17.26 -24.79 -1.57
CA TYR A 227 18.49 -24.02 -1.70
C TYR A 227 18.70 -23.08 -0.51
N ALA A 228 17.66 -22.35 -0.11
CA ALA A 228 17.72 -21.45 1.03
C ALA A 228 18.00 -22.18 2.34
N GLN A 229 17.42 -23.38 2.55
CA GLN A 229 17.70 -24.22 3.71
C GLN A 229 19.17 -24.65 3.75
N ASN A 230 19.72 -25.08 2.63
CA ASN A 230 21.14 -25.45 2.53
C ASN A 230 22.10 -24.27 2.78
N MET A 231 21.63 -23.04 2.53
CA MET A 231 22.35 -21.81 2.86
C MET A 231 22.16 -21.35 4.32
N GLY A 232 21.51 -22.15 5.16
CA GLY A 232 21.28 -21.88 6.58
C GLY A 232 20.10 -20.94 6.87
N VAL A 233 19.21 -20.68 5.89
CA VAL A 233 18.04 -19.84 6.11
C VAL A 233 16.94 -20.66 6.79
N ASN A 234 16.45 -20.19 7.93
CA ASN A 234 15.27 -20.76 8.56
C ASN A 234 14.01 -20.37 7.79
N ILE A 235 13.53 -21.27 6.91
CA ILE A 235 12.38 -21.03 6.03
C ILE A 235 11.11 -20.74 6.82
N ARG A 236 10.91 -21.45 7.96
CA ARG A 236 9.73 -21.27 8.80
C ARG A 236 9.66 -19.83 9.37
N LEU A 237 10.78 -19.36 9.91
CA LEU A 237 10.90 -17.99 10.43
C LEU A 237 10.77 -16.96 9.30
N LEU A 238 11.40 -17.18 8.15
CA LEU A 238 11.31 -16.30 7.00
C LEU A 238 9.88 -16.14 6.50
N ARG A 239 9.14 -17.25 6.34
CA ARG A 239 7.72 -17.21 5.92
C ARG A 239 6.86 -16.41 6.90
N VAL A 240 6.98 -16.66 8.20
CA VAL A 240 6.25 -15.92 9.22
C VAL A 240 6.60 -14.43 9.18
N ALA A 241 7.88 -14.10 9.06
CA ALA A 241 8.33 -12.71 8.98
C ALA A 241 7.78 -12.01 7.73
N LEU A 242 7.82 -12.64 6.55
CA LEU A 242 7.27 -12.06 5.32
C LEU A 242 5.79 -11.75 5.44
N VAL A 243 5.04 -12.67 6.01
CA VAL A 243 3.61 -12.51 6.22
C VAL A 243 3.32 -11.40 7.23
N ILE A 244 3.99 -11.38 8.38
CA ILE A 244 3.79 -10.34 9.41
C ILE A 244 4.17 -8.96 8.87
N LEU A 245 5.33 -8.80 8.25
CA LEU A 245 5.81 -7.51 7.77
C LEU A 245 4.93 -6.96 6.63
N SER A 246 4.52 -7.80 5.69
CA SER A 246 3.57 -7.40 4.63
C SER A 246 2.21 -7.01 5.22
N SER A 247 1.80 -7.65 6.30
CA SER A 247 0.54 -7.37 6.98
C SER A 247 0.56 -6.06 7.73
N ILE A 248 1.64 -5.79 8.46
CA ILE A 248 1.82 -4.50 9.16
C ILE A 248 1.77 -3.36 8.16
N LEU A 249 2.49 -3.47 7.02
CA LEU A 249 2.44 -2.47 5.95
C LEU A 249 1.01 -2.31 5.43
N SER A 250 0.35 -3.40 5.08
CA SER A 250 -1.00 -3.38 4.51
C SER A 250 -2.07 -2.89 5.49
N ALA A 251 -1.98 -3.31 6.76
CA ALA A 251 -2.88 -2.87 7.82
C ALA A 251 -2.74 -1.36 8.08
N CYS A 252 -1.51 -0.84 8.10
CA CYS A 252 -1.23 0.58 8.20
C CYS A 252 -1.90 1.36 7.05
N ILE A 253 -1.74 0.89 5.80
CA ILE A 253 -2.35 1.55 4.64
C ILE A 253 -3.87 1.58 4.75
N VAL A 254 -4.49 0.42 5.01
CA VAL A 254 -5.95 0.32 5.09
C VAL A 254 -6.50 1.13 6.27
N ALA A 255 -5.81 1.15 7.39
CA ALA A 255 -6.21 1.91 8.57
C ALA A 255 -6.24 3.42 8.32
N PHE A 256 -5.20 3.97 7.68
CA PHE A 256 -5.11 5.43 7.44
C PHE A 256 -5.82 5.88 6.17
N ALA A 257 -5.58 5.22 5.04
CA ALA A 257 -6.07 5.65 3.74
C ALA A 257 -7.25 4.83 3.21
N GLY A 258 -7.67 3.78 3.91
CA GLY A 258 -8.61 2.80 3.38
C GLY A 258 -7.97 1.87 2.34
N PRO A 259 -8.74 0.96 1.75
CA PRO A 259 -8.24 0.02 0.76
C PRO A 259 -7.86 0.71 -0.56
N ILE A 260 -6.61 0.51 -1.00
CA ILE A 260 -6.08 1.04 -2.27
C ILE A 260 -5.67 -0.12 -3.17
N SER A 261 -6.34 -0.30 -4.31
CA SER A 261 -6.19 -1.44 -5.18
C SER A 261 -4.99 -1.35 -6.13
N PHE A 262 -4.53 -2.50 -6.64
CA PHE A 262 -3.57 -2.70 -7.73
C PHE A 262 -2.13 -2.22 -7.52
N VAL A 263 -1.82 -1.25 -6.69
CA VAL A 263 -0.47 -0.71 -6.49
C VAL A 263 0.52 -1.82 -6.07
N GLY A 264 0.14 -2.63 -5.08
CA GLY A 264 0.97 -3.74 -4.59
C GLY A 264 1.17 -4.87 -5.62
N VAL A 265 0.32 -4.96 -6.64
CA VAL A 265 0.46 -5.94 -7.71
C VAL A 265 1.23 -5.37 -8.90
N ALA A 266 0.85 -4.19 -9.37
CA ALA A 266 1.38 -3.59 -10.59
C ALA A 266 2.81 -3.05 -10.43
N VAL A 267 3.07 -2.30 -9.35
CA VAL A 267 4.33 -1.58 -9.17
C VAL A 267 5.57 -2.49 -9.08
N PRO A 268 5.58 -3.62 -8.34
CA PRO A 268 6.74 -4.51 -8.32
C PRO A 268 7.13 -5.01 -9.70
N HIS A 269 6.15 -5.23 -10.60
CA HIS A 269 6.42 -5.64 -11.98
C HIS A 269 7.01 -4.52 -12.83
N LEU A 270 6.47 -3.31 -12.72
CA LEU A 270 7.01 -2.15 -13.42
C LEU A 270 8.45 -1.89 -13.01
N VAL A 271 8.71 -1.91 -11.71
CA VAL A 271 10.06 -1.72 -11.14
C VAL A 271 11.02 -2.83 -11.57
N LYS A 272 10.58 -4.09 -11.55
CA LYS A 272 11.38 -5.22 -12.04
C LYS A 272 11.74 -5.07 -13.52
N SER A 273 10.79 -4.62 -14.34
CA SER A 273 11.01 -4.34 -15.76
C SER A 273 11.99 -3.19 -15.96
N LEU A 274 11.87 -2.11 -15.16
CA LEU A 274 12.74 -0.95 -15.22
C LEU A 274 14.18 -1.30 -14.84
N LEU A 275 14.38 -2.00 -13.72
CA LEU A 275 15.70 -2.45 -13.24
C LEU A 275 16.30 -3.54 -14.12
N GLY A 276 15.49 -4.41 -14.73
CA GLY A 276 15.95 -5.65 -15.39
C GLY A 276 16.60 -6.62 -14.40
N SER A 277 16.20 -6.58 -13.13
CA SER A 277 16.75 -7.41 -12.04
C SER A 277 15.66 -7.74 -11.04
N ALA A 278 15.75 -8.95 -10.46
CA ALA A 278 14.87 -9.39 -9.38
C ALA A 278 15.57 -9.38 -8.00
N LYS A 279 16.83 -8.90 -7.92
CA LYS A 279 17.60 -8.93 -6.67
C LYS A 279 16.90 -8.14 -5.57
N PRO A 280 16.58 -8.74 -4.40
CA PRO A 280 15.85 -8.09 -3.33
C PRO A 280 16.48 -6.80 -2.82
N ILE A 281 17.80 -6.73 -2.74
CA ILE A 281 18.54 -5.54 -2.30
C ILE A 281 18.25 -4.29 -3.18
N LEU A 282 17.93 -4.49 -4.46
CA LEU A 282 17.54 -3.44 -5.40
C LEU A 282 16.02 -3.26 -5.44
N MET A 283 15.28 -4.38 -5.40
CA MET A 283 13.83 -4.37 -5.51
C MET A 283 13.14 -3.70 -4.32
N ILE A 284 13.63 -3.89 -3.09
CA ILE A 284 13.04 -3.32 -1.88
C ILE A 284 12.97 -1.78 -1.97
N PRO A 285 14.11 -1.04 -2.11
CA PRO A 285 14.05 0.41 -2.19
C PRO A 285 13.38 0.90 -3.48
N ALA A 286 13.57 0.21 -4.59
CA ALA A 286 12.96 0.61 -5.87
C ALA A 286 11.43 0.39 -5.87
N CYS A 287 10.90 -0.66 -5.25
CA CYS A 287 9.45 -0.84 -5.07
C CYS A 287 8.87 0.25 -4.19
N PHE A 288 9.56 0.64 -3.13
CA PHE A 288 9.12 1.74 -2.27
C PHE A 288 9.02 3.05 -3.08
N LEU A 289 10.08 3.44 -3.78
CA LEU A 289 10.08 4.64 -4.63
C LEU A 289 9.05 4.55 -5.76
N GLY A 290 8.94 3.41 -6.43
CA GLY A 290 7.97 3.19 -7.49
C GLY A 290 6.53 3.29 -7.02
N GLY A 291 6.23 2.76 -5.82
CA GLY A 291 4.92 2.89 -5.18
C GLY A 291 4.59 4.33 -4.81
N SER A 292 5.57 5.05 -4.28
CA SER A 292 5.45 6.49 -4.02
C SER A 292 5.14 7.27 -5.29
N VAL A 293 5.88 7.04 -6.38
CA VAL A 293 5.62 7.67 -7.68
C VAL A 293 4.21 7.38 -8.16
N PHE A 294 3.80 6.11 -8.12
CA PHE A 294 2.50 5.69 -8.64
C PHE A 294 1.34 6.31 -7.83
N CYS A 295 1.42 6.30 -6.50
CA CYS A 295 0.37 6.86 -5.65
C CYS A 295 0.33 8.40 -5.72
N LEU A 296 1.48 9.08 -5.75
CA LEU A 296 1.52 10.54 -5.94
C LEU A 296 0.91 10.95 -7.29
N PHE A 297 1.21 10.22 -8.35
CA PHE A 297 0.62 10.44 -9.67
C PHE A 297 -0.90 10.23 -9.65
N CYS A 298 -1.36 9.11 -9.09
CA CYS A 298 -2.79 8.81 -9.00
C CYS A 298 -3.54 9.81 -8.10
N ASP A 299 -2.94 10.28 -6.99
CA ASP A 299 -3.55 11.28 -6.11
C ASP A 299 -3.67 12.64 -6.80
N LEU A 300 -2.66 13.04 -7.57
CA LEU A 300 -2.72 14.24 -8.37
C LEU A 300 -3.88 14.18 -9.37
N LEU A 301 -4.04 13.09 -10.09
CA LEU A 301 -5.14 12.89 -11.03
C LEU A 301 -6.50 12.85 -10.32
N ALA A 302 -6.59 12.14 -9.20
CA ALA A 302 -7.83 12.03 -8.42
C ALA A 302 -8.40 13.40 -8.01
N ARG A 303 -7.51 14.37 -7.74
CA ARG A 303 -7.89 15.73 -7.32
C ARG A 303 -8.14 16.72 -8.46
N THR A 304 -7.54 16.46 -9.63
CA THR A 304 -7.49 17.46 -10.70
C THR A 304 -8.39 17.16 -11.87
N MET A 305 -8.64 15.89 -12.19
CA MET A 305 -9.37 15.51 -13.42
C MET A 305 -10.82 16.02 -13.45
N PHE A 306 -11.50 16.00 -12.31
CA PHE A 306 -12.93 16.36 -12.22
C PHE A 306 -13.18 17.44 -11.14
N ALA A 307 -12.20 18.30 -10.88
CA ALA A 307 -12.35 19.36 -9.89
C ALA A 307 -13.62 20.17 -10.13
N PRO A 308 -14.42 20.51 -9.07
CA PRO A 308 -14.13 20.37 -7.67
C PRO A 308 -14.39 18.99 -7.05
N THR A 309 -14.94 18.04 -7.80
CA THR A 309 -15.23 16.67 -7.31
C THR A 309 -13.96 15.85 -7.29
N GLU A 310 -13.61 15.27 -6.12
CA GLU A 310 -12.47 14.38 -5.99
C GLU A 310 -12.87 12.93 -6.31
N LEU A 311 -12.09 12.25 -7.13
CA LEU A 311 -12.22 10.81 -7.34
C LEU A 311 -11.62 10.03 -6.17
N SER A 312 -12.13 8.81 -5.91
CA SER A 312 -11.46 7.92 -4.97
C SER A 312 -10.12 7.46 -5.51
N ILE A 313 -9.11 7.39 -4.66
CA ILE A 313 -7.78 6.93 -5.06
C ILE A 313 -7.80 5.50 -5.61
N SER A 314 -8.63 4.61 -5.05
CA SER A 314 -8.78 3.23 -5.53
C SER A 314 -9.32 3.15 -6.96
N THR A 315 -10.22 4.04 -7.35
CA THR A 315 -10.71 4.10 -8.73
C THR A 315 -9.59 4.46 -9.70
N VAL A 316 -8.82 5.49 -9.37
CA VAL A 316 -7.71 5.93 -10.23
C VAL A 316 -6.62 4.87 -10.31
N THR A 317 -6.22 4.30 -9.16
CA THR A 317 -5.20 3.23 -9.15
C THR A 317 -5.68 1.96 -9.85
N ALA A 318 -6.98 1.66 -9.87
CA ALA A 318 -7.54 0.54 -10.62
C ALA A 318 -7.46 0.78 -12.13
N VAL A 319 -7.84 1.96 -12.61
CA VAL A 319 -7.80 2.33 -14.04
C VAL A 319 -6.38 2.23 -14.61
N PHE A 320 -5.38 2.68 -13.88
CA PHE A 320 -3.98 2.62 -14.33
C PHE A 320 -3.30 1.29 -13.98
N GLY A 321 -3.63 0.67 -12.85
CA GLY A 321 -2.98 -0.55 -12.38
C GLY A 321 -3.48 -1.83 -13.07
N ALA A 322 -4.78 -1.95 -13.33
CA ALA A 322 -5.32 -3.16 -13.95
C ALA A 322 -4.76 -3.45 -15.35
N PRO A 323 -4.62 -2.47 -16.27
CA PRO A 323 -3.97 -2.71 -17.57
C PRO A 323 -2.52 -3.20 -17.45
N VAL A 324 -1.77 -2.68 -16.46
CA VAL A 324 -0.40 -3.13 -16.20
C VAL A 324 -0.38 -4.61 -15.78
N VAL A 325 -1.28 -5.00 -14.89
CA VAL A 325 -1.38 -6.41 -14.45
C VAL A 325 -1.75 -7.32 -15.63
N LEU A 326 -2.73 -6.94 -16.45
CA LEU A 326 -3.11 -7.68 -17.65
C LEU A 326 -1.94 -7.84 -18.63
N TRP A 327 -1.21 -6.75 -18.88
CA TRP A 327 -0.03 -6.80 -19.74
C TRP A 327 1.03 -7.77 -19.23
N VAL A 328 1.31 -7.76 -17.92
CA VAL A 328 2.26 -8.68 -17.28
C VAL A 328 1.80 -10.13 -17.43
N MET A 329 0.51 -10.40 -17.24
CA MET A 329 -0.06 -11.75 -17.39
C MET A 329 0.09 -12.28 -18.83
N ILE A 330 -0.25 -11.46 -19.84
CA ILE A 330 -0.13 -11.81 -21.26
C ILE A 330 1.33 -12.09 -21.63
N ARG A 331 2.25 -11.24 -21.19
CA ARG A 331 3.68 -11.42 -21.47
C ARG A 331 4.22 -12.74 -20.90
N ARG A 332 3.88 -13.07 -19.65
CA ARG A 332 4.28 -14.33 -19.03
C ARG A 332 3.67 -15.57 -19.69
N SER A 333 2.46 -15.47 -20.19
CA SER A 333 1.84 -16.57 -20.94
C SER A 333 2.65 -16.87 -22.20
N ARG A 334 3.11 -15.86 -22.90
CA ARG A 334 3.95 -16.01 -24.11
C ARG A 334 5.32 -16.59 -23.80
N GLU A 335 5.97 -16.19 -22.69
CA GLU A 335 7.29 -16.70 -22.28
C GLU A 335 7.25 -18.19 -21.83
N LYS A 336 6.07 -18.76 -21.51
CA LYS A 336 5.90 -20.18 -21.17
C LYS A 336 5.61 -21.07 -22.39
N VAL A 337 5.20 -20.48 -23.51
CA VAL A 337 4.84 -21.18 -24.74
C VAL A 337 6.01 -21.19 -25.74
N ALA A 338 6.96 -20.26 -25.60
CA ALA A 338 8.22 -20.20 -26.32
C ALA A 338 9.33 -20.94 -25.56
#